data_c3c1c501382698c4b8537282f98dbc43
#
_entry.id   c3c1c501382698c4b8537282f98dbc43
#
_cell.length_a   1.000
_cell.length_b   1.000
_cell.length_c   1.000
_cell.angle_alpha   90.00
_cell.angle_beta   90.00
_cell.angle_gamma   90.00
#
_symmetry.space_group_name_H-M   'P 1'
#
loop_
_entity.id
_entity.type
_entity.pdbx_description
1 polymer ?
#
loop_
_entity_poly.entity_id
_entity_poly.type
_entity_poly.pdbx_seq_one_letter_code
_entity_poly.pdbx_strand_id
1 'polypeptide(L)'
;MRVIDFGSRGRGFKSRPATPIFARKGREKQMNYKFFNKKNTGTPQAQPIPGRETEMIRGRSGGFMFDAGIWQMLRRCLLIGTAKSTFYAGKQELTEDFVNVVRSAIALDPDRVAQEILYASDGRAINNSAPIFALVLLSMGESPAAKKAFTEIFSQVVRTGSHFYEWLNYTKSMRGFGKIVREAGKSWLSREDVKGLAYQLLKYQQRLDFSHRDALRLFHVKPPTEDHQQLFEWVIKGWDELPAQIPSEALAQIWWYEWLKRNPEKTQEAIAKGRLTHEMAAPVGKMDKSAWQLLFDEMPITAMLRNLGSLTELGVLQAESCPVFTDGVSPSGGKLFKTVANTRRNLDRVESVLNNREYLRKGRIHPLDVLKALKTYQSGGKLGRSQKTWTPVPRIVDILEKAVELSFDVLEPTGKVFMHAVDVSGSMSWGVVQSVGLSCCEIATTMALATAKAEKNYMIRGFADSFRDLGITNKDSFSSAVKKASNQNFGGTDASVAYDWMIKNKFFADVICFWTDSESWAGHKHPSQALAQYREKVNPNIKAVYVTLAPYQITLVDPKDPLSWDLGGFDPGIPRIIQMLAKDEL
;
A
#
# COMPACT_ATOMS: atom_id res chain seq x y z
N MET A 1 11.00 -22.26 7.03
CA MET A 1 10.70 -20.97 6.39
C MET A 1 11.10 -19.84 7.33
N ARG A 2 12.09 -19.04 6.98
CA ARG A 2 12.50 -17.92 7.83
C ARG A 2 11.52 -16.78 7.62
N VAL A 3 10.76 -16.45 8.65
CA VAL A 3 9.99 -15.21 8.71
C VAL A 3 10.98 -14.10 9.07
N ILE A 4 11.14 -13.14 8.19
CA ILE A 4 11.98 -11.96 8.44
C ILE A 4 11.17 -11.06 9.39
N ASP A 5 11.63 -10.96 10.64
CA ASP A 5 11.02 -10.10 11.65
C ASP A 5 11.58 -8.68 11.50
N PHE A 6 10.72 -7.74 11.09
CA PHE A 6 11.08 -6.33 10.93
C PHE A 6 10.79 -5.58 12.21
N GLY A 7 11.77 -5.54 13.10
CA GLY A 7 11.69 -4.74 14.30
C GLY A 7 11.39 -3.27 13.98
N SER A 8 10.23 -2.80 14.42
CA SER A 8 9.84 -1.40 14.34
C SER A 8 10.76 -0.54 15.22
N ARG A 9 11.61 0.28 14.61
CA ARG A 9 12.20 1.43 15.31
C ARG A 9 11.17 2.56 15.36
N GLY A 10 10.31 2.51 16.36
CA GLY A 10 9.38 3.59 16.68
C GLY A 10 9.29 3.76 18.19
N ARG A 11 9.71 4.89 18.67
CA ARG A 11 9.81 5.40 20.04
C ARG A 11 8.84 4.79 21.06
N GLY A 12 9.39 4.26 22.15
CA GLY A 12 8.79 4.42 23.46
C GLY A 12 8.13 3.21 24.11
N PHE A 13 8.44 1.98 23.71
CA PHE A 13 8.15 0.84 24.57
C PHE A 13 9.47 0.29 25.14
N LYS A 14 9.65 0.42 26.46
CA LYS A 14 10.67 -0.35 27.19
C LYS A 14 10.18 -1.80 27.26
N SER A 15 10.25 -2.54 26.17
CA SER A 15 10.23 -3.98 26.18
C SER A 15 11.62 -4.46 26.60
N ARG A 16 11.67 -5.44 27.51
CA ARG A 16 12.90 -6.18 27.79
C ARG A 16 13.50 -6.64 26.46
N PRO A 17 14.82 -6.53 26.25
CA PRO A 17 15.43 -6.94 25.02
C PRO A 17 15.15 -8.43 24.79
N ALA A 18 14.44 -8.74 23.73
CA ALA A 18 14.43 -10.10 23.21
C ALA A 18 15.86 -10.41 22.80
N THR A 19 16.43 -11.42 23.39
CA THR A 19 17.77 -11.91 23.10
C THR A 19 17.87 -12.18 21.60
N PRO A 20 18.84 -11.57 20.88
CA PRO A 20 18.95 -11.82 19.45
C PRO A 20 19.41 -13.27 19.24
N ILE A 21 18.55 -14.08 18.61
CA ILE A 21 18.83 -15.45 18.22
C ILE A 21 19.80 -15.51 17.00
N PHE A 22 20.48 -14.42 16.71
CA PHE A 22 21.43 -14.34 15.60
C PHE A 22 22.82 -13.89 16.03
N ALA A 23 23.42 -14.60 16.99
CA ALA A 23 24.86 -14.54 17.21
C ALA A 23 25.42 -15.97 17.30
N ARG A 24 25.56 -16.65 16.18
CA ARG A 24 26.53 -17.72 16.04
C ARG A 24 27.43 -17.40 14.87
N LYS A 25 28.54 -16.75 15.17
CA LYS A 25 29.76 -16.82 14.39
C LYS A 25 30.20 -18.28 14.28
N GLY A 26 30.54 -18.67 13.09
CA GLY A 26 31.54 -19.71 12.90
C GLY A 26 31.05 -21.00 12.29
N ARG A 27 31.64 -21.22 11.19
CA ARG A 27 31.90 -22.37 10.33
C ARG A 27 31.07 -22.34 9.07
N GLU A 28 31.76 -21.98 7.98
CA GLU A 28 31.43 -22.41 6.63
C GLU A 28 31.25 -23.93 6.64
N LYS A 29 30.01 -24.38 6.82
CA LYS A 29 29.65 -25.72 6.43
C LYS A 29 29.35 -25.62 4.94
N GLN A 30 30.30 -26.04 4.12
CA GLN A 30 30.00 -26.52 2.78
C GLN A 30 28.82 -27.50 2.93
N MET A 31 27.62 -27.02 2.62
CA MET A 31 26.44 -27.89 2.60
C MET A 31 26.59 -28.82 1.40
N ASN A 32 26.63 -30.10 1.73
CA ASN A 32 26.76 -31.17 0.76
C ASN A 32 25.46 -31.30 -0.02
N TYR A 33 25.36 -30.65 -1.17
CA TYR A 33 24.23 -30.75 -2.12
C TYR A 33 24.14 -32.14 -2.80
N LYS A 34 24.70 -33.19 -2.20
CA LYS A 34 24.69 -34.56 -2.72
C LYS A 34 23.31 -35.23 -2.82
N PHE A 35 22.25 -34.55 -2.44
CA PHE A 35 20.89 -35.12 -2.55
C PHE A 35 20.30 -35.09 -3.96
N PHE A 36 20.94 -34.46 -4.94
CA PHE A 36 20.41 -34.34 -6.30
C PHE A 36 21.19 -35.14 -7.37
N ASN A 37 21.95 -36.14 -6.99
CA ASN A 37 22.68 -36.95 -7.94
C ASN A 37 21.83 -38.12 -8.48
N LYS A 38 21.07 -37.85 -9.56
CA LYS A 38 20.74 -38.76 -10.67
C LYS A 38 20.28 -37.87 -11.81
N LYS A 39 20.62 -38.20 -13.08
CA LYS A 39 20.24 -37.48 -14.32
C LYS A 39 18.86 -36.84 -14.16
N ASN A 40 18.83 -35.58 -13.74
CA ASN A 40 17.59 -34.89 -13.41
C ASN A 40 16.94 -34.36 -14.69
N THR A 41 16.17 -35.18 -15.32
CA THR A 41 14.95 -34.73 -16.01
C THR A 41 14.08 -34.14 -14.90
N GLY A 42 13.78 -32.85 -14.93
CA GLY A 42 12.98 -32.21 -13.89
C GLY A 42 11.60 -32.83 -13.79
N THR A 43 10.93 -32.68 -12.66
CA THR A 43 9.54 -33.11 -12.46
C THR A 43 8.62 -32.02 -13.02
N PRO A 44 7.68 -32.34 -13.92
CA PRO A 44 6.69 -31.38 -14.41
C PRO A 44 5.94 -30.71 -13.25
N GLN A 45 5.67 -29.41 -13.36
CA GLN A 45 4.98 -28.65 -12.32
C GLN A 45 3.55 -29.15 -12.01
N ALA A 46 2.92 -29.87 -12.96
CA ALA A 46 1.64 -30.53 -12.76
C ALA A 46 1.72 -31.75 -11.82
N GLN A 47 2.90 -32.13 -11.35
CA GLN A 47 3.15 -33.26 -10.44
C GLN A 47 4.00 -32.81 -9.26
N PRO A 48 3.79 -33.37 -8.04
CA PRO A 48 4.66 -33.09 -6.92
C PRO A 48 6.06 -33.66 -7.14
N ILE A 49 7.08 -33.02 -6.56
CA ILE A 49 8.46 -33.54 -6.61
C ILE A 49 8.51 -34.86 -5.84
N PRO A 50 9.01 -35.96 -6.45
CA PRO A 50 9.11 -37.25 -5.79
C PRO A 50 9.87 -37.21 -4.46
N GLY A 51 9.24 -37.75 -3.40
CA GLY A 51 9.76 -37.71 -2.04
C GLY A 51 9.49 -36.41 -1.28
N ARG A 52 8.75 -35.47 -1.88
CA ARG A 52 8.36 -34.19 -1.26
C ARG A 52 6.85 -33.93 -1.33
N GLU A 53 6.05 -34.97 -1.61
CA GLU A 53 4.61 -34.86 -1.84
C GLU A 53 3.87 -34.23 -0.66
N THR A 54 4.31 -34.53 0.57
CA THR A 54 3.70 -34.00 1.80
C THR A 54 4.03 -32.53 2.09
N GLU A 55 5.03 -31.96 1.42
CA GLU A 55 5.46 -30.57 1.57
C GLU A 55 4.87 -29.67 0.48
N MET A 56 4.19 -30.27 -0.50
CA MET A 56 3.66 -29.56 -1.66
C MET A 56 2.15 -29.60 -1.68
N ILE A 57 1.56 -28.47 -2.09
CA ILE A 57 0.11 -28.35 -2.29
C ILE A 57 -0.17 -27.97 -3.74
N ARG A 58 -1.34 -28.39 -4.22
CA ARG A 58 -1.78 -28.07 -5.57
C ARG A 58 -2.32 -26.64 -5.60
N GLY A 59 -1.71 -25.77 -6.42
CA GLY A 59 -2.21 -24.42 -6.67
C GLY A 59 -3.52 -24.44 -7.47
N ARG A 60 -4.15 -23.29 -7.55
CA ARG A 60 -5.41 -23.10 -8.27
C ARG A 60 -5.25 -23.21 -9.79
N SER A 61 -4.07 -22.93 -10.29
CA SER A 61 -3.68 -23.16 -11.70
C SER A 61 -3.49 -24.63 -12.05
N GLY A 62 -3.41 -25.52 -11.04
CA GLY A 62 -3.19 -26.96 -11.20
C GLY A 62 -1.74 -27.41 -11.04
N GLY A 63 -0.78 -26.50 -10.90
CA GLY A 63 0.61 -26.81 -10.57
C GLY A 63 0.79 -27.16 -9.08
N PHE A 64 1.87 -27.86 -8.75
CA PHE A 64 2.27 -28.17 -7.38
C PHE A 64 3.38 -27.22 -6.92
N MET A 65 3.19 -26.63 -5.73
CA MET A 65 4.11 -25.67 -5.10
C MET A 65 4.19 -25.96 -3.61
N PHE A 66 5.15 -25.37 -2.91
CA PHE A 66 5.29 -25.55 -1.46
C PHE A 66 4.22 -24.75 -0.70
N ASP A 67 3.92 -25.18 0.54
CA ASP A 67 3.05 -24.44 1.45
C ASP A 67 3.80 -23.22 2.02
N ALA A 68 3.21 -22.05 1.88
CA ALA A 68 3.77 -20.80 2.40
C ALA A 68 3.76 -20.73 3.94
N GLY A 69 2.91 -21.50 4.59
CA GLY A 69 2.71 -21.48 6.02
C GLY A 69 1.89 -20.27 6.50
N ILE A 70 1.34 -20.41 7.72
CA ILE A 70 0.31 -19.50 8.24
C ILE A 70 0.76 -18.05 8.37
N TRP A 71 1.99 -17.80 8.83
CA TRP A 71 2.48 -16.44 9.08
C TRP A 71 2.74 -15.68 7.79
N GLN A 72 3.25 -16.36 6.77
CA GLN A 72 3.42 -15.75 5.46
C GLN A 72 2.07 -15.45 4.81
N MET A 73 1.12 -16.39 4.96
CA MET A 73 -0.22 -16.19 4.46
C MET A 73 -0.94 -15.03 5.17
N LEU A 74 -0.81 -14.92 6.49
CA LEU A 74 -1.33 -13.79 7.27
C LEU A 74 -0.78 -12.46 6.74
N ARG A 75 0.54 -12.38 6.56
CA ARG A 75 1.19 -11.17 6.05
C ARG A 75 0.69 -10.79 4.65
N ARG A 76 0.55 -11.76 3.74
CA ARG A 76 -0.03 -11.54 2.41
C ARG A 76 -1.45 -10.99 2.50
N CYS A 77 -2.30 -11.60 3.32
CA CYS A 77 -3.67 -11.15 3.54
C CYS A 77 -3.74 -9.71 4.08
N LEU A 78 -2.88 -9.36 5.03
CA LEU A 78 -2.84 -8.02 5.61
C LEU A 78 -2.34 -6.96 4.64
N LEU A 79 -1.32 -7.26 3.83
CA LEU A 79 -0.69 -6.31 2.91
C LEU A 79 -1.47 -6.14 1.61
N ILE A 80 -2.01 -7.22 1.06
CA ILE A 80 -2.72 -7.24 -0.23
C ILE A 80 -4.21 -6.96 -0.04
N GLY A 81 -4.80 -7.53 1.03
CA GLY A 81 -6.24 -7.51 1.27
C GLY A 81 -7.00 -8.53 0.43
N THR A 82 -8.32 -8.61 0.65
CA THR A 82 -9.22 -9.55 -0.04
C THR A 82 -10.25 -8.85 -0.91
N ALA A 83 -10.05 -7.57 -1.19
CA ALA A 83 -11.14 -6.71 -1.66
C ALA A 83 -11.84 -7.17 -2.95
N LYS A 84 -11.24 -8.07 -3.76
CA LYS A 84 -11.90 -8.66 -4.93
C LYS A 84 -11.22 -9.95 -5.42
N SER A 85 -11.91 -10.61 -6.39
CA SER A 85 -11.41 -11.80 -7.07
C SER A 85 -10.06 -11.59 -7.73
N THR A 86 -9.21 -12.59 -7.66
CA THR A 86 -8.04 -12.77 -8.51
C THR A 86 -8.46 -13.54 -9.77
N PHE A 87 -7.52 -13.82 -10.66
CA PHE A 87 -7.79 -14.67 -11.83
C PHE A 87 -8.30 -16.06 -11.43
N TYR A 88 -7.74 -16.64 -10.35
CA TYR A 88 -8.01 -18.01 -9.92
C TYR A 88 -8.99 -18.15 -8.76
N ALA A 89 -9.40 -17.09 -8.10
CA ALA A 89 -10.27 -17.16 -6.93
C ALA A 89 -11.28 -16.03 -6.83
N GLY A 90 -12.50 -16.33 -6.42
CA GLY A 90 -13.55 -15.37 -6.17
C GLY A 90 -13.36 -14.59 -4.88
N LYS A 91 -14.03 -13.43 -4.76
CA LYS A 91 -13.98 -12.57 -3.57
C LYS A 91 -14.40 -13.30 -2.29
N GLN A 92 -15.45 -14.10 -2.35
CA GLN A 92 -15.96 -14.84 -1.19
C GLN A 92 -14.94 -15.83 -0.68
N GLU A 93 -14.38 -16.65 -1.55
CA GLU A 93 -13.36 -17.64 -1.23
C GLU A 93 -12.12 -17.02 -0.59
N LEU A 94 -11.58 -15.92 -1.17
CA LEU A 94 -10.46 -15.20 -0.59
C LEU A 94 -10.77 -14.59 0.77
N THR A 95 -12.02 -14.19 1.01
CA THR A 95 -12.44 -13.66 2.31
C THR A 95 -12.52 -14.79 3.35
N GLU A 96 -13.02 -15.97 2.97
CA GLU A 96 -13.05 -17.15 3.82
C GLU A 96 -11.63 -17.63 4.17
N ASP A 97 -10.74 -17.70 3.18
CA ASP A 97 -9.31 -17.99 3.40
C ASP A 97 -8.68 -17.02 4.40
N PHE A 98 -8.93 -15.71 4.23
CA PHE A 98 -8.42 -14.70 5.15
C PHE A 98 -8.94 -14.91 6.58
N VAL A 99 -10.23 -15.13 6.75
CA VAL A 99 -10.83 -15.38 8.08
C VAL A 99 -10.18 -16.60 8.74
N ASN A 100 -10.02 -17.70 7.99
CA ASN A 100 -9.44 -18.94 8.49
C ASN A 100 -7.97 -18.77 8.89
N VAL A 101 -7.18 -18.08 8.07
CA VAL A 101 -5.77 -17.77 8.36
C VAL A 101 -5.64 -16.92 9.62
N VAL A 102 -6.41 -15.84 9.74
CA VAL A 102 -6.34 -14.95 10.91
C VAL A 102 -6.77 -15.70 12.18
N ARG A 103 -7.86 -16.47 12.13
CA ARG A 103 -8.32 -17.26 13.30
C ARG A 103 -7.30 -18.28 13.74
N SER A 104 -6.71 -19.00 12.79
CA SER A 104 -5.66 -19.99 13.09
C SER A 104 -4.40 -19.33 13.66
N ALA A 105 -4.01 -18.17 13.12
CA ALA A 105 -2.88 -17.42 13.64
C ALA A 105 -3.14 -16.88 15.06
N ILE A 106 -4.36 -16.38 15.35
CA ILE A 106 -4.77 -15.92 16.70
C ILE A 106 -4.70 -17.07 17.71
N ALA A 107 -5.10 -18.29 17.32
CA ALA A 107 -5.02 -19.46 18.18
C ALA A 107 -3.58 -19.86 18.51
N LEU A 108 -2.63 -19.60 17.60
CA LEU A 108 -1.20 -19.88 17.79
C LEU A 108 -0.49 -18.81 18.62
N ASP A 109 -0.62 -17.54 18.24
CA ASP A 109 0.09 -16.42 18.86
C ASP A 109 -0.64 -15.10 18.58
N PRO A 110 -1.55 -14.65 19.46
CA PRO A 110 -2.29 -13.41 19.28
C PRO A 110 -1.42 -12.15 19.36
N ASP A 111 -0.31 -12.17 20.12
CA ASP A 111 0.60 -11.02 20.22
C ASP A 111 1.35 -10.82 18.91
N ARG A 112 1.78 -11.89 18.27
CA ARG A 112 2.37 -11.83 16.94
C ARG A 112 1.36 -11.36 15.88
N VAL A 113 0.11 -11.81 15.94
CA VAL A 113 -0.95 -11.30 15.07
C VAL A 113 -1.12 -9.79 15.23
N ALA A 114 -1.10 -9.29 16.47
CA ALA A 114 -1.17 -7.85 16.72
C ALA A 114 0.01 -7.08 16.12
N GLN A 115 1.22 -7.61 16.20
CA GLN A 115 2.42 -7.02 15.58
C GLN A 115 2.30 -6.98 14.05
N GLU A 116 1.84 -8.05 13.41
CA GLU A 116 1.61 -8.11 11.96
C GLU A 116 0.52 -7.10 11.52
N ILE A 117 -0.57 -6.95 12.31
CA ILE A 117 -1.61 -5.95 12.05
C ILE A 117 -1.03 -4.53 12.14
N LEU A 118 -0.24 -4.21 13.18
CA LEU A 118 0.40 -2.91 13.33
C LEU A 118 1.36 -2.63 12.18
N TYR A 119 2.21 -3.61 11.83
CA TYR A 119 3.14 -3.51 10.72
C TYR A 119 2.42 -3.15 9.42
N ALA A 120 1.37 -3.91 9.06
CA ALA A 120 0.61 -3.65 7.85
C ALA A 120 -0.11 -2.27 7.90
N SER A 121 -0.67 -1.91 9.06
CA SER A 121 -1.41 -0.67 9.26
C SER A 121 -0.53 0.59 9.20
N ASP A 122 0.80 0.47 9.37
CA ASP A 122 1.73 1.61 9.36
C ASP A 122 2.21 2.00 7.95
N GLY A 123 1.29 1.99 6.98
CA GLY A 123 1.54 2.41 5.60
C GLY A 123 2.20 1.33 4.74
N ARG A 124 2.27 0.08 5.22
CA ARG A 124 2.79 -1.05 4.45
C ARG A 124 1.72 -1.70 3.58
N ALA A 125 0.49 -1.78 4.09
CA ALA A 125 -0.66 -2.20 3.29
C ALA A 125 -1.14 -1.06 2.37
N ILE A 126 -1.67 -1.41 1.22
CA ILE A 126 -2.23 -0.46 0.24
C ILE A 126 -3.32 0.41 0.87
N ASN A 127 -4.09 -0.15 1.77
CA ASN A 127 -5.08 0.54 2.57
C ASN A 127 -5.25 -0.15 3.94
N ASN A 128 -5.92 0.53 4.86
CA ASN A 128 -6.07 0.03 6.22
C ASN A 128 -7.25 -0.95 6.41
N SER A 129 -7.98 -1.31 5.36
CA SER A 129 -9.19 -2.15 5.46
C SER A 129 -8.89 -3.57 5.93
N ALA A 130 -7.86 -4.21 5.39
CA ALA A 130 -7.44 -5.55 5.80
C ALA A 130 -6.92 -5.59 7.25
N PRO A 131 -6.03 -4.68 7.70
CA PRO A 131 -5.68 -4.53 9.10
C PRO A 131 -6.88 -4.32 10.04
N ILE A 132 -7.86 -3.48 9.67
CA ILE A 132 -9.08 -3.25 10.46
C ILE A 132 -9.94 -4.51 10.53
N PHE A 133 -10.07 -5.24 9.42
CA PHE A 133 -10.80 -6.51 9.38
C PHE A 133 -10.15 -7.56 10.30
N ALA A 134 -8.84 -7.73 10.21
CA ALA A 134 -8.09 -8.62 11.10
C ALA A 134 -8.17 -8.19 12.58
N LEU A 135 -8.18 -6.87 12.86
CA LEU A 135 -8.39 -6.34 14.20
C LEU A 135 -9.74 -6.74 14.79
N VAL A 136 -10.80 -6.77 13.97
CA VAL A 136 -12.12 -7.26 14.42
C VAL A 136 -12.04 -8.75 14.75
N LEU A 137 -11.39 -9.57 13.92
CA LEU A 137 -11.17 -10.99 14.20
C LEU A 137 -10.35 -11.21 15.47
N LEU A 138 -9.30 -10.41 15.71
CA LEU A 138 -8.51 -10.47 16.93
C LEU A 138 -9.37 -10.19 18.17
N SER A 139 -10.32 -9.25 18.09
CA SER A 139 -11.28 -8.97 19.16
C SER A 139 -12.23 -10.14 19.45
N MET A 140 -12.38 -11.08 18.52
CA MET A 140 -13.21 -12.29 18.67
C MET A 140 -12.44 -13.46 19.30
N GLY A 141 -11.11 -13.35 19.42
CA GLY A 141 -10.29 -14.38 20.08
C GLY A 141 -10.75 -14.62 21.51
N GLU A 142 -10.83 -15.91 21.91
CA GLU A 142 -11.36 -16.32 23.21
C GLU A 142 -10.35 -16.08 24.34
N SER A 143 -9.07 -16.16 24.03
CA SER A 143 -8.00 -16.03 25.04
C SER A 143 -7.91 -14.61 25.63
N PRO A 144 -7.54 -14.49 26.92
CA PRO A 144 -7.24 -13.18 27.51
C PRO A 144 -6.14 -12.41 26.76
N ALA A 145 -5.15 -13.13 26.20
CA ALA A 145 -4.08 -12.55 25.40
C ALA A 145 -4.61 -11.87 24.14
N ALA A 146 -5.52 -12.52 23.40
CA ALA A 146 -6.12 -11.91 22.20
C ALA A 146 -6.91 -10.64 22.53
N LYS A 147 -7.65 -10.64 23.64
CA LYS A 147 -8.41 -9.47 24.10
C LYS A 147 -7.50 -8.32 24.53
N LYS A 148 -6.40 -8.64 25.20
CA LYS A 148 -5.38 -7.67 25.61
C LYS A 148 -4.71 -7.08 24.37
N ALA A 149 -4.22 -7.92 23.45
CA ALA A 149 -3.58 -7.52 22.22
C ALA A 149 -4.49 -6.59 21.36
N PHE A 150 -5.78 -6.93 21.22
CA PHE A 150 -6.76 -6.06 20.57
C PHE A 150 -6.83 -4.68 21.20
N THR A 151 -6.93 -4.61 22.54
CA THR A 151 -7.09 -3.33 23.26
C THR A 151 -5.85 -2.44 23.10
N GLU A 152 -4.66 -3.03 23.14
CA GLU A 152 -3.38 -2.32 23.04
C GLU A 152 -3.15 -1.68 21.67
N ILE A 153 -3.59 -2.33 20.59
CA ILE A 153 -3.34 -1.84 19.23
C ILE A 153 -4.50 -1.07 18.62
N PHE A 154 -5.69 -1.09 19.22
CA PHE A 154 -6.92 -0.53 18.64
C PHE A 154 -6.76 0.91 18.15
N SER A 155 -6.29 1.82 19.02
CA SER A 155 -6.15 3.25 18.67
C SER A 155 -5.05 3.50 17.63
N GLN A 156 -4.06 2.62 17.55
CA GLN A 156 -2.97 2.70 16.57
C GLN A 156 -3.43 2.27 15.18
N VAL A 157 -4.44 1.40 15.08
CA VAL A 157 -5.02 0.93 13.82
C VAL A 157 -6.21 1.80 13.40
N VAL A 158 -7.13 2.10 14.33
CA VAL A 158 -8.36 2.88 14.07
C VAL A 158 -8.09 4.37 14.35
N ARG A 159 -7.39 5.02 13.44
CA ARG A 159 -6.88 6.39 13.62
C ARG A 159 -7.85 7.49 13.22
N THR A 160 -8.66 7.25 12.18
CA THR A 160 -9.53 8.27 11.54
C THR A 160 -11.00 7.90 11.66
N GLY A 161 -11.90 8.87 11.46
CA GLY A 161 -13.33 8.61 11.41
C GLY A 161 -13.72 7.60 10.32
N SER A 162 -13.01 7.60 9.18
CA SER A 162 -13.21 6.58 8.14
C SER A 162 -12.88 5.16 8.63
N HIS A 163 -11.74 5.00 9.35
CA HIS A 163 -11.35 3.73 9.94
C HIS A 163 -12.36 3.29 11.02
N PHE A 164 -12.87 4.25 11.79
CA PHE A 164 -13.84 3.98 12.84
C PHE A 164 -15.16 3.43 12.28
N TYR A 165 -15.69 4.03 11.20
CA TYR A 165 -16.88 3.50 10.54
C TYR A 165 -16.65 2.13 9.88
N GLU A 166 -15.51 1.91 9.30
CA GLU A 166 -15.15 0.63 8.71
C GLU A 166 -15.06 -0.47 9.77
N TRP A 167 -14.44 -0.14 10.91
CA TRP A 167 -14.41 -1.01 12.07
C TRP A 167 -15.81 -1.30 12.62
N LEU A 168 -16.68 -0.30 12.73
CA LEU A 168 -18.08 -0.49 13.15
C LEU A 168 -18.82 -1.44 12.21
N ASN A 169 -18.65 -1.25 10.90
CA ASN A 169 -19.31 -2.05 9.88
C ASN A 169 -18.86 -3.53 9.94
N TYR A 170 -17.57 -3.80 10.03
CA TYR A 170 -17.08 -5.15 10.19
C TYR A 170 -17.51 -5.77 11.53
N THR A 171 -17.48 -4.99 12.60
CA THR A 171 -17.92 -5.45 13.92
C THR A 171 -19.40 -5.83 13.92
N LYS A 172 -20.27 -5.00 13.33
CA LYS A 172 -21.70 -5.29 13.17
C LYS A 172 -21.94 -6.60 12.40
N SER A 173 -21.18 -6.79 11.33
CA SER A 173 -21.35 -7.94 10.44
C SER A 173 -20.84 -9.25 11.03
N MET A 174 -19.82 -9.22 11.90
CA MET A 174 -19.08 -10.42 12.32
C MET A 174 -19.34 -10.86 13.76
N ARG A 175 -19.57 -9.95 14.70
CA ARG A 175 -19.63 -10.31 16.13
C ARG A 175 -20.64 -9.54 16.97
N GLY A 176 -21.08 -8.36 16.52
CA GLY A 176 -21.84 -7.42 17.34
C GLY A 176 -21.00 -6.69 18.41
N PHE A 177 -21.69 -5.91 19.25
CA PHE A 177 -21.08 -4.90 20.14
C PHE A 177 -21.01 -5.37 21.59
N GLY A 178 -20.18 -6.37 21.89
CA GLY A 178 -19.90 -6.83 23.24
C GLY A 178 -19.02 -5.85 24.06
N LYS A 179 -18.75 -6.17 25.33
CA LYS A 179 -18.07 -5.29 26.30
C LYS A 179 -16.77 -4.69 25.77
N ILE A 180 -15.84 -5.51 25.28
CA ILE A 180 -14.51 -5.06 24.81
C ILE A 180 -14.62 -4.08 23.63
N VAL A 181 -15.57 -4.32 22.73
CA VAL A 181 -15.84 -3.44 21.58
C VAL A 181 -16.43 -2.11 22.04
N ARG A 182 -17.36 -2.14 23.02
CA ARG A 182 -17.92 -0.91 23.58
C ARG A 182 -16.87 -0.05 24.25
N GLU A 183 -15.96 -0.66 25.02
CA GLU A 183 -14.87 0.09 25.66
C GLU A 183 -13.90 0.68 24.62
N ALA A 184 -13.57 -0.05 23.55
CA ALA A 184 -12.76 0.47 22.46
C ALA A 184 -13.46 1.65 21.73
N GLY A 185 -14.76 1.53 21.44
CA GLY A 185 -15.54 2.61 20.85
C GLY A 185 -15.67 3.84 21.74
N LYS A 186 -15.88 3.65 23.06
CA LYS A 186 -15.85 4.74 24.04
C LYS A 186 -14.50 5.45 24.04
N SER A 187 -13.41 4.69 24.15
CA SER A 187 -12.05 5.25 24.14
C SER A 187 -11.77 6.07 22.90
N TRP A 188 -12.26 5.64 21.73
CA TRP A 188 -12.10 6.40 20.50
C TRP A 188 -12.84 7.74 20.51
N LEU A 189 -14.06 7.77 21.04
CA LEU A 189 -14.92 8.95 21.11
C LEU A 189 -14.59 9.87 22.29
N SER A 190 -13.90 9.39 23.33
CA SER A 190 -13.52 10.17 24.50
C SER A 190 -12.01 10.45 24.59
N ARG A 191 -11.32 10.48 23.44
CA ARG A 191 -9.88 10.81 23.38
C ARG A 191 -9.59 12.22 23.87
N GLU A 192 -8.44 12.42 24.49
CA GLU A 192 -8.03 13.71 25.07
C GLU A 192 -7.91 14.84 24.02
N ASP A 193 -7.48 14.52 22.79
CA ASP A 193 -7.45 15.46 21.68
C ASP A 193 -8.86 15.75 21.13
N VAL A 194 -9.58 16.63 21.85
CA VAL A 194 -10.95 17.04 21.47
C VAL A 194 -10.97 17.78 20.14
N LYS A 195 -9.95 18.60 19.85
CA LYS A 195 -9.82 19.32 18.57
C LYS A 195 -9.68 18.35 17.40
N GLY A 196 -8.82 17.35 17.53
CA GLY A 196 -8.68 16.29 16.54
C GLY A 196 -9.93 15.42 16.44
N LEU A 197 -10.63 15.15 17.56
CA LEU A 197 -11.92 14.46 17.54
C LEU A 197 -12.97 15.27 16.75
N ALA A 198 -13.14 16.55 17.06
CA ALA A 198 -14.05 17.46 16.37
C ALA A 198 -13.79 17.50 14.86
N TYR A 199 -12.51 17.58 14.46
CA TYR A 199 -12.11 17.47 13.06
C TYR A 199 -12.57 16.15 12.41
N GLN A 200 -12.39 15.00 13.08
CA GLN A 200 -12.80 13.70 12.55
C GLN A 200 -14.33 13.58 12.44
N LEU A 201 -15.06 14.07 13.45
CA LEU A 201 -16.52 14.03 13.46
C LEU A 201 -17.12 14.96 12.39
N LEU A 202 -16.52 16.13 12.18
CA LEU A 202 -16.95 17.07 11.14
C LEU A 202 -16.64 16.56 9.73
N LYS A 203 -15.44 16.03 9.51
CA LYS A 203 -15.00 15.54 8.20
C LYS A 203 -15.74 14.29 7.73
N TYR A 204 -16.12 13.41 8.64
CA TYR A 204 -16.72 12.11 8.36
C TYR A 204 -18.07 11.96 9.06
N GLN A 205 -19.07 12.78 8.71
CA GLN A 205 -20.36 12.83 9.41
C GLN A 205 -21.14 11.52 9.32
N GLN A 206 -21.10 10.86 8.17
CA GLN A 206 -21.78 9.59 7.92
C GLN A 206 -21.01 8.73 6.92
N ARG A 207 -20.93 7.41 7.17
CA ARG A 207 -20.35 6.45 6.25
C ARG A 207 -20.81 5.01 6.57
N LEU A 208 -20.96 4.16 5.54
CA LEU A 208 -21.29 2.74 5.69
C LEU A 208 -22.50 2.51 6.64
N ASP A 209 -23.58 3.28 6.43
CA ASP A 209 -24.83 3.26 7.21
C ASP A 209 -24.67 3.62 8.70
N PHE A 210 -23.53 4.19 9.11
CA PHE A 210 -23.32 4.73 10.45
C PHE A 210 -23.09 6.23 10.40
N SER A 211 -23.68 6.93 11.39
CA SER A 211 -23.33 8.30 11.77
C SER A 211 -22.62 8.31 13.13
N HIS A 212 -21.96 9.42 13.47
CA HIS A 212 -21.39 9.58 14.81
C HIS A 212 -22.48 9.65 15.90
N ARG A 213 -23.67 10.13 15.55
CA ARG A 213 -24.84 10.07 16.43
C ARG A 213 -25.20 8.62 16.80
N ASP A 214 -25.15 7.70 15.81
CA ASP A 214 -25.41 6.28 16.06
C ASP A 214 -24.30 5.68 16.95
N ALA A 215 -23.04 6.04 16.73
CA ALA A 215 -21.93 5.57 17.54
C ALA A 215 -22.01 6.07 19.00
N LEU A 216 -22.36 7.35 19.22
CA LEU A 216 -22.55 7.89 20.57
C LEU A 216 -23.67 7.17 21.32
N ARG A 217 -24.79 6.87 20.64
CA ARG A 217 -25.92 6.12 21.21
C ARG A 217 -25.54 4.66 21.49
N LEU A 218 -24.85 4.02 20.54
CA LEU A 218 -24.45 2.62 20.64
C LEU A 218 -23.52 2.35 21.82
N PHE A 219 -22.58 3.27 22.06
CA PHE A 219 -21.56 3.10 23.10
C PHE A 219 -21.92 3.78 24.42
N HIS A 220 -23.00 4.58 24.49
CA HIS A 220 -23.40 5.32 25.67
C HIS A 220 -22.22 6.13 26.27
N VAL A 221 -21.54 6.90 25.43
CA VAL A 221 -20.36 7.66 25.84
C VAL A 221 -20.78 8.83 26.74
N LYS A 222 -20.17 8.91 27.91
CA LYS A 222 -20.29 10.09 28.78
C LYS A 222 -19.20 11.10 28.38
N PRO A 223 -19.53 12.38 28.18
CA PRO A 223 -18.53 13.38 27.84
C PRO A 223 -17.52 13.57 28.99
N PRO A 224 -16.21 13.42 28.74
CA PRO A 224 -15.21 13.62 29.80
C PRO A 224 -14.99 15.07 30.18
N THR A 225 -15.20 16.02 29.26
CA THR A 225 -15.00 17.46 29.47
C THR A 225 -16.16 18.25 28.90
N GLU A 226 -16.23 19.55 29.19
CA GLU A 226 -17.23 20.45 28.66
C GLU A 226 -17.16 20.54 27.11
N ASP A 227 -15.95 20.59 26.53
CA ASP A 227 -15.76 20.56 25.07
C ASP A 227 -16.33 19.28 24.46
N HIS A 228 -16.16 18.12 25.10
CA HIS A 228 -16.80 16.87 24.65
C HIS A 228 -18.33 16.96 24.74
N GLN A 229 -18.84 17.54 25.79
CA GLN A 229 -20.30 17.69 25.95
C GLN A 229 -20.88 18.53 24.82
N GLN A 230 -20.33 19.70 24.55
CA GLN A 230 -20.77 20.59 23.48
C GLN A 230 -20.59 19.94 22.11
N LEU A 231 -19.49 19.21 21.87
CA LEU A 231 -19.25 18.44 20.66
C LEU A 231 -20.31 17.35 20.44
N PHE A 232 -20.65 16.59 21.49
CA PHE A 232 -21.64 15.52 21.40
C PHE A 232 -23.05 16.09 21.22
N GLU A 233 -23.38 17.21 21.84
CA GLU A 233 -24.63 17.91 21.62
C GLU A 233 -24.76 18.36 20.18
N TRP A 234 -23.71 18.93 19.58
CA TRP A 234 -23.68 19.27 18.17
C TRP A 234 -23.89 18.05 17.26
N VAL A 235 -23.22 16.93 17.53
CA VAL A 235 -23.36 15.67 16.76
C VAL A 235 -24.81 15.14 16.84
N ILE A 236 -25.47 15.28 17.98
CA ILE A 236 -26.80 14.72 18.22
C ILE A 236 -27.91 15.63 17.69
N LYS A 237 -27.81 16.94 17.90
CA LYS A 237 -28.87 17.92 17.65
C LYS A 237 -28.52 18.93 16.55
N GLY A 238 -27.22 19.17 16.31
CA GLY A 238 -26.77 20.34 15.58
C GLY A 238 -26.81 21.61 16.45
N TRP A 239 -26.59 22.75 15.83
CA TRP A 239 -26.85 24.06 16.44
C TRP A 239 -27.99 24.74 15.69
N ASP A 240 -29.14 24.86 16.33
CA ASP A 240 -30.31 25.57 15.78
C ASP A 240 -29.96 27.04 15.55
N GLU A 241 -29.34 27.68 16.54
CA GLU A 241 -28.75 29.00 16.43
C GLU A 241 -27.20 28.90 16.57
N LEU A 242 -26.52 29.71 15.77
CA LEU A 242 -25.05 29.79 15.85
C LEU A 242 -24.68 30.52 17.14
N PRO A 243 -23.81 29.97 17.99
CA PRO A 243 -23.29 30.70 19.16
C PRO A 243 -22.68 32.03 18.74
N ALA A 244 -22.96 33.12 19.50
CA ALA A 244 -22.51 34.47 19.19
C ALA A 244 -20.97 34.57 19.11
N GLN A 245 -20.27 33.70 19.82
CA GLN A 245 -18.81 33.57 19.81
C GLN A 245 -18.40 32.11 19.62
N ILE A 246 -17.17 31.89 19.16
CA ILE A 246 -16.57 30.55 19.08
C ILE A 246 -16.49 29.99 20.50
N PRO A 247 -17.14 28.84 20.80
CA PRO A 247 -17.23 28.31 22.16
C PRO A 247 -15.88 27.96 22.78
N SER A 248 -15.01 27.34 21.98
CA SER A 248 -13.63 26.99 22.38
C SER A 248 -12.75 26.82 21.14
N GLU A 249 -11.42 26.77 21.33
CA GLU A 249 -10.49 26.46 20.23
C GLU A 249 -10.76 25.09 19.60
N ALA A 250 -11.16 24.10 20.42
CA ALA A 250 -11.48 22.75 19.96
C ALA A 250 -12.70 22.73 19.01
N LEU A 251 -13.66 23.60 19.22
CA LEU A 251 -14.91 23.67 18.46
C LEU A 251 -14.89 24.75 17.34
N ALA A 252 -13.82 25.51 17.21
CA ALA A 252 -13.73 26.61 16.26
C ALA A 252 -14.04 26.17 14.81
N GLN A 253 -13.58 24.99 14.39
CA GLN A 253 -13.79 24.49 13.04
C GLN A 253 -15.26 24.13 12.80
N ILE A 254 -15.94 23.58 13.81
CA ILE A 254 -17.39 23.30 13.75
C ILE A 254 -18.17 24.60 13.67
N TRP A 255 -17.78 25.62 14.46
CA TRP A 255 -18.43 26.92 14.41
C TRP A 255 -18.35 27.55 13.02
N TRP A 256 -17.18 27.54 12.37
CA TRP A 256 -17.00 28.04 11.00
C TRP A 256 -17.76 27.23 9.96
N TYR A 257 -17.89 25.93 10.15
CA TYR A 257 -18.72 25.08 9.29
C TYR A 257 -20.20 25.45 9.39
N GLU A 258 -20.73 25.60 10.61
CA GLU A 258 -22.10 26.00 10.84
C GLU A 258 -22.38 27.44 10.37
N TRP A 259 -21.37 28.32 10.51
CA TRP A 259 -21.42 29.67 9.95
C TRP A 259 -21.49 29.67 8.43
N LEU A 260 -20.69 28.82 7.76
CA LEU A 260 -20.69 28.67 6.31
C LEU A 260 -22.03 28.15 5.79
N LYS A 261 -22.68 27.22 6.46
CA LYS A 261 -24.05 26.76 6.10
C LYS A 261 -25.05 27.89 6.01
N ARG A 262 -24.87 28.94 6.82
CA ARG A 262 -25.72 30.13 6.87
C ARG A 262 -25.27 31.24 5.92
N ASN A 263 -24.02 31.17 5.43
CA ASN A 263 -23.39 32.18 4.57
C ASN A 263 -22.62 31.49 3.41
N PRO A 264 -23.27 30.70 2.54
CA PRO A 264 -22.59 29.88 1.55
C PRO A 264 -21.78 30.67 0.51
N GLU A 265 -22.11 31.97 0.31
CA GLU A 265 -21.36 32.88 -0.57
C GLU A 265 -20.01 33.32 0.01
N LYS A 266 -19.82 33.17 1.34
CA LYS A 266 -18.59 33.55 2.04
C LYS A 266 -17.64 32.37 2.27
N THR A 267 -17.61 31.42 1.34
CA THR A 267 -16.81 30.18 1.42
C THR A 267 -15.32 30.47 1.62
N GLN A 268 -14.77 31.49 0.95
CA GLN A 268 -13.37 31.84 1.07
C GLN A 268 -13.00 32.30 2.49
N GLU A 269 -13.88 33.07 3.14
CA GLU A 269 -13.69 33.51 4.52
C GLU A 269 -13.71 32.33 5.50
N ALA A 270 -14.67 31.44 5.34
CA ALA A 270 -14.79 30.24 6.19
C ALA A 270 -13.59 29.28 6.03
N ILE A 271 -13.08 29.12 4.81
CA ILE A 271 -11.86 28.33 4.57
C ILE A 271 -10.67 28.98 5.26
N ALA A 272 -10.45 30.29 5.04
CA ALA A 272 -9.28 30.98 5.56
C ALA A 272 -9.26 31.06 7.09
N LYS A 273 -10.38 31.40 7.73
CA LYS A 273 -10.47 31.57 9.18
C LYS A 273 -10.76 30.27 9.91
N GLY A 274 -11.63 29.42 9.33
CA GLY A 274 -12.06 28.15 9.92
C GLY A 274 -11.15 26.98 9.60
N ARG A 275 -10.17 27.14 8.69
CA ARG A 275 -9.32 26.06 8.17
C ARG A 275 -10.13 24.85 7.71
N LEU A 276 -11.27 25.12 7.06
CA LEU A 276 -12.13 24.07 6.56
C LEU A 276 -11.45 23.32 5.40
N THR A 277 -11.53 22.01 5.42
CA THR A 277 -11.06 21.22 4.27
C THR A 277 -12.09 21.22 3.14
N HIS A 278 -11.69 20.77 1.97
CA HIS A 278 -12.61 20.72 0.84
C HIS A 278 -13.81 19.80 1.12
N GLU A 279 -13.60 18.69 1.85
CA GLU A 279 -14.69 17.79 2.23
C GLU A 279 -15.70 18.42 3.17
N MET A 280 -15.27 19.41 3.97
CA MET A 280 -16.15 20.17 4.86
C MET A 280 -16.86 21.31 4.14
N ALA A 281 -16.13 22.06 3.33
CA ALA A 281 -16.64 23.26 2.68
C ALA A 281 -17.54 22.96 1.46
N ALA A 282 -17.17 21.98 0.63
CA ALA A 282 -17.85 21.70 -0.63
C ALA A 282 -19.34 21.34 -0.51
N PRO A 283 -19.83 20.62 0.52
CA PRO A 283 -21.24 20.31 0.65
C PRO A 283 -22.12 21.51 1.01
N VAL A 284 -21.57 22.58 1.57
CA VAL A 284 -22.34 23.68 2.18
C VAL A 284 -21.99 25.06 1.63
N GLY A 285 -20.87 25.20 0.92
CA GLY A 285 -20.38 26.48 0.38
C GLY A 285 -20.30 26.51 -1.14
N LYS A 286 -20.00 27.65 -1.71
CA LYS A 286 -19.75 27.85 -3.14
C LYS A 286 -18.27 27.66 -3.45
N MET A 287 -17.95 26.56 -4.14
CA MET A 287 -16.57 26.18 -4.48
C MET A 287 -16.15 26.77 -5.83
N ASP A 288 -15.64 27.99 -5.83
CA ASP A 288 -15.01 28.63 -6.99
C ASP A 288 -13.49 28.40 -7.05
N LYS A 289 -12.85 28.93 -8.10
CA LYS A 289 -11.38 28.84 -8.28
C LYS A 289 -10.62 29.45 -7.10
N SER A 290 -11.12 30.55 -6.52
CA SER A 290 -10.46 31.24 -5.41
C SER A 290 -10.57 30.43 -4.11
N ALA A 291 -11.72 29.79 -3.85
CA ALA A 291 -11.87 28.86 -2.74
C ALA A 291 -10.92 27.65 -2.87
N TRP A 292 -10.80 27.09 -4.08
CA TRP A 292 -9.85 26.01 -4.34
C TRP A 292 -8.39 26.44 -4.22
N GLN A 293 -8.04 27.69 -4.58
CA GLN A 293 -6.69 28.21 -4.38
C GLN A 293 -6.33 28.32 -2.89
N LEU A 294 -7.27 28.78 -2.05
CA LEU A 294 -7.06 28.83 -0.60
C LEU A 294 -6.89 27.43 0.00
N LEU A 295 -7.73 26.49 -0.42
CA LEU A 295 -7.62 25.10 0.02
C LEU A 295 -6.31 24.47 -0.42
N PHE A 296 -5.85 24.77 -1.64
CA PHE A 296 -4.62 24.20 -2.19
C PHE A 296 -3.40 24.62 -1.36
N ASP A 297 -3.36 25.83 -0.83
CA ASP A 297 -2.23 26.35 -0.06
C ASP A 297 -1.97 25.55 1.25
N GLU A 298 -2.99 24.92 1.84
CA GLU A 298 -2.85 24.09 3.04
C GLU A 298 -3.22 22.60 2.80
N MET A 299 -3.37 22.20 1.53
CA MET A 299 -3.89 20.87 1.20
C MET A 299 -2.93 19.76 1.64
N PRO A 300 -3.42 18.75 2.43
CA PRO A 300 -2.64 17.58 2.77
C PRO A 300 -2.27 16.75 1.53
N ILE A 301 -1.14 16.04 1.60
CA ILE A 301 -0.61 15.25 0.48
C ILE A 301 -1.62 14.25 -0.10
N THR A 302 -2.40 13.55 0.73
CA THR A 302 -3.43 12.61 0.28
C THR A 302 -4.56 13.30 -0.50
N ALA A 303 -4.96 14.49 -0.07
CA ALA A 303 -5.95 15.30 -0.77
C ALA A 303 -5.37 15.86 -2.07
N MET A 304 -4.11 16.32 -2.06
CA MET A 304 -3.40 16.81 -3.25
C MET A 304 -3.36 15.74 -4.34
N LEU A 305 -2.89 14.54 -4.05
CA LEU A 305 -2.84 13.42 -5.00
C LEU A 305 -4.21 13.11 -5.65
N ARG A 306 -5.29 13.20 -4.86
CA ARG A 306 -6.65 12.92 -5.35
C ARG A 306 -7.25 14.03 -6.19
N ASN A 307 -6.81 15.28 -5.98
CA ASN A 307 -7.43 16.46 -6.58
C ASN A 307 -6.61 17.10 -7.71
N LEU A 308 -5.42 16.56 -8.08
CA LEU A 308 -4.57 17.14 -9.14
C LEU A 308 -5.35 17.41 -10.43
N GLY A 309 -6.16 16.44 -10.90
CA GLY A 309 -6.97 16.61 -12.10
C GLY A 309 -8.00 17.73 -11.96
N SER A 310 -8.75 17.79 -10.85
CA SER A 310 -9.73 18.85 -10.58
C SER A 310 -9.08 20.22 -10.45
N LEU A 311 -7.91 20.31 -9.82
CA LEU A 311 -7.14 21.56 -9.70
C LEU A 311 -6.64 22.04 -11.06
N THR A 312 -6.28 21.09 -11.95
CA THR A 312 -5.89 21.41 -13.33
C THR A 312 -7.09 21.87 -14.15
N GLU A 313 -8.23 21.17 -14.08
CA GLU A 313 -9.48 21.54 -14.75
C GLU A 313 -9.95 22.94 -14.36
N LEU A 314 -9.85 23.30 -13.07
CA LEU A 314 -10.23 24.60 -12.54
C LEU A 314 -9.20 25.71 -12.83
N GLY A 315 -8.05 25.36 -13.44
CA GLY A 315 -6.99 26.32 -13.74
C GLY A 315 -6.21 26.82 -12.52
N VAL A 316 -6.24 26.09 -11.39
CA VAL A 316 -5.34 26.29 -10.23
C VAL A 316 -3.95 25.79 -10.58
N LEU A 317 -3.88 24.65 -11.29
CA LEU A 317 -2.66 24.09 -11.84
C LEU A 317 -2.72 24.22 -13.37
N GLN A 318 -1.73 24.89 -13.96
CA GLN A 318 -1.64 25.11 -15.42
C GLN A 318 -0.21 24.87 -15.90
N ALA A 319 -0.02 24.66 -17.21
CA ALA A 319 1.32 24.63 -17.79
C ALA A 319 2.02 25.99 -17.71
N GLU A 320 3.32 25.99 -17.53
CA GLU A 320 4.15 27.22 -17.44
C GLU A 320 4.24 28.00 -18.78
N SER A 321 3.60 27.55 -19.83
CA SER A 321 3.62 28.13 -21.18
C SER A 321 2.77 29.41 -21.27
N CYS A 322 3.05 30.41 -20.39
CA CYS A 322 2.73 31.78 -20.73
C CYS A 322 3.99 32.43 -21.32
N PRO A 323 3.91 33.14 -22.46
CA PRO A 323 5.05 33.85 -22.98
C PRO A 323 5.56 34.80 -21.90
N VAL A 324 6.85 34.71 -21.59
CA VAL A 324 7.53 35.72 -20.78
C VAL A 324 7.61 36.95 -21.65
N PHE A 325 6.68 37.86 -21.48
CA PHE A 325 6.81 39.22 -22.04
C PHE A 325 7.84 39.95 -21.18
N THR A 326 9.05 40.02 -21.68
CA THR A 326 10.17 40.65 -20.97
C THR A 326 10.06 42.18 -20.94
N ASP A 327 9.24 42.84 -21.80
CA ASP A 327 9.24 44.31 -21.94
C ASP A 327 7.87 44.91 -22.31
N GLY A 328 6.76 44.32 -21.98
CA GLY A 328 5.46 44.88 -22.35
C GLY A 328 4.49 45.04 -21.19
N VAL A 329 4.05 46.26 -20.96
CA VAL A 329 2.88 46.52 -20.12
C VAL A 329 1.68 45.84 -20.77
N SER A 330 1.13 44.85 -20.11
CA SER A 330 -0.13 44.24 -20.56
C SER A 330 -1.21 45.31 -20.62
N PRO A 331 -2.02 45.40 -21.69
CA PRO A 331 -3.13 46.34 -21.77
C PRO A 331 -4.14 46.25 -20.63
N SER A 332 -4.10 45.15 -19.85
CA SER A 332 -4.98 44.89 -18.70
C SER A 332 -4.30 44.98 -17.34
N GLY A 333 -3.16 45.63 -17.23
CA GLY A 333 -2.46 46.03 -15.98
C GLY A 333 -2.47 44.97 -14.86
N GLY A 334 -1.41 44.22 -14.68
CA GLY A 334 -1.10 43.50 -13.44
C GLY A 334 -1.80 42.13 -13.20
N LYS A 335 -2.95 41.79 -13.81
CA LYS A 335 -3.61 40.49 -13.60
C LYS A 335 -2.86 39.33 -14.23
N LEU A 336 -2.21 39.49 -15.38
CA LEU A 336 -1.48 38.45 -16.08
C LEU A 336 -0.23 38.03 -15.31
N PHE A 337 0.52 38.95 -14.76
CA PHE A 337 1.70 38.69 -13.94
C PHE A 337 1.38 37.96 -12.64
N LYS A 338 0.28 38.28 -11.97
CA LYS A 338 -0.17 37.56 -10.78
C LYS A 338 -0.57 36.12 -11.13
N THR A 339 -1.17 35.87 -12.29
CA THR A 339 -1.58 34.53 -12.73
C THR A 339 -0.37 33.66 -13.03
N VAL A 340 0.65 34.16 -13.73
CA VAL A 340 1.88 33.42 -14.04
C VAL A 340 2.67 33.12 -12.77
N ALA A 341 2.87 34.11 -11.90
CA ALA A 341 3.55 33.91 -10.63
C ALA A 341 2.84 32.90 -9.72
N ASN A 342 1.50 32.95 -9.64
CA ASN A 342 0.73 31.98 -8.88
C ASN A 342 0.80 30.57 -9.47
N THR A 343 0.77 30.41 -10.79
CA THR A 343 0.89 29.10 -11.45
C THR A 343 2.24 28.46 -11.13
N ARG A 344 3.35 29.20 -11.28
CA ARG A 344 4.68 28.69 -10.94
C ARG A 344 4.77 28.32 -9.47
N ARG A 345 4.33 29.19 -8.57
CA ARG A 345 4.25 28.91 -7.12
C ARG A 345 3.45 27.66 -6.82
N ASN A 346 2.32 27.46 -7.52
CA ASN A 346 1.48 26.29 -7.30
C ASN A 346 2.17 24.98 -7.74
N LEU A 347 2.86 24.99 -8.89
CA LEU A 347 3.65 23.84 -9.35
C LEU A 347 4.84 23.57 -8.41
N ASP A 348 5.56 24.60 -7.94
CA ASP A 348 6.63 24.49 -6.97
C ASP A 348 6.12 23.89 -5.64
N ARG A 349 4.89 24.25 -5.22
CA ARG A 349 4.26 23.64 -4.06
C ARG A 349 3.94 22.17 -4.28
N VAL A 350 3.36 21.78 -5.44
CA VAL A 350 3.13 20.38 -5.76
C VAL A 350 4.44 19.60 -5.65
N GLU A 351 5.51 20.14 -6.21
CA GLU A 351 6.83 19.52 -6.18
C GLU A 351 7.37 19.41 -4.75
N SER A 352 7.33 20.49 -3.97
CA SER A 352 7.84 20.51 -2.59
C SER A 352 7.10 19.55 -1.65
N VAL A 353 5.83 19.26 -1.92
CA VAL A 353 5.02 18.32 -1.14
C VAL A 353 5.20 16.90 -1.62
N LEU A 354 5.07 16.64 -2.93
CA LEU A 354 5.09 15.28 -3.48
C LEU A 354 6.50 14.72 -3.60
N ASN A 355 7.52 15.56 -3.80
CA ASN A 355 8.92 15.14 -3.88
C ASN A 355 9.64 15.23 -2.53
N ASN A 356 8.91 15.30 -1.44
CA ASN A 356 9.45 15.25 -0.08
C ASN A 356 9.19 13.88 0.56
N ARG A 357 10.25 13.07 0.69
CA ARG A 357 10.18 11.71 1.26
C ARG A 357 9.59 11.70 2.68
N GLU A 358 9.93 12.70 3.51
CA GLU A 358 9.42 12.77 4.88
C GLU A 358 7.91 13.01 4.91
N TYR A 359 7.38 13.87 4.03
CA TYR A 359 5.94 14.10 3.91
C TYR A 359 5.22 12.86 3.37
N LEU A 360 5.79 12.17 2.38
CA LEU A 360 5.25 10.90 1.88
C LEU A 360 5.16 9.87 3.03
N ARG A 361 6.21 9.73 3.81
CA ARG A 361 6.26 8.79 4.95
C ARG A 361 5.29 9.17 6.08
N LYS A 362 5.27 10.44 6.50
CA LYS A 362 4.34 10.94 7.53
C LYS A 362 2.89 10.78 7.08
N GLY A 363 2.61 11.01 5.80
CA GLY A 363 1.30 10.82 5.19
C GLY A 363 0.93 9.35 4.98
N ARG A 364 1.83 8.39 5.25
CA ARG A 364 1.66 6.96 4.94
C ARG A 364 1.23 6.74 3.50
N ILE A 365 1.88 7.47 2.56
CA ILE A 365 1.55 7.38 1.15
C ILE A 365 2.21 6.14 0.56
N HIS A 366 1.37 5.21 0.14
CA HIS A 366 1.83 4.00 -0.51
C HIS A 366 2.26 4.28 -1.96
N PRO A 367 3.37 3.69 -2.49
CA PRO A 367 3.82 3.89 -3.87
C PRO A 367 2.73 3.65 -4.91
N LEU A 368 1.85 2.68 -4.67
CA LEU A 368 0.75 2.36 -5.58
C LEU A 368 -0.34 3.45 -5.60
N ASP A 369 -0.52 4.21 -4.53
CA ASP A 369 -1.44 5.37 -4.54
C ASP A 369 -0.88 6.48 -5.42
N VAL A 370 0.45 6.69 -5.40
CA VAL A 370 1.13 7.65 -6.27
C VAL A 370 1.08 7.18 -7.72
N LEU A 371 1.36 5.90 -7.98
CA LEU A 371 1.28 5.30 -9.32
C LEU A 371 -0.15 5.39 -9.90
N LYS A 372 -1.16 5.15 -9.08
CA LYS A 372 -2.56 5.36 -9.46
C LYS A 372 -2.85 6.82 -9.81
N ALA A 373 -2.38 7.75 -8.99
CA ALA A 373 -2.53 9.18 -9.24
C ALA A 373 -1.86 9.58 -10.56
N LEU A 374 -0.64 9.09 -10.81
CA LEU A 374 0.09 9.27 -12.06
C LEU A 374 -0.70 8.77 -13.27
N LYS A 375 -1.14 7.51 -13.23
CA LYS A 375 -1.94 6.88 -14.31
C LYS A 375 -3.24 7.66 -14.58
N THR A 376 -3.95 8.02 -13.51
CA THR A 376 -5.20 8.80 -13.60
C THR A 376 -4.95 10.19 -14.14
N TYR A 377 -3.88 10.86 -13.69
CA TYR A 377 -3.56 12.21 -14.15
C TYR A 377 -3.16 12.23 -15.63
N GLN A 378 -2.31 11.30 -16.06
CA GLN A 378 -1.91 11.15 -17.47
C GLN A 378 -3.07 10.83 -18.41
N SER A 379 -4.11 10.14 -17.94
CA SER A 379 -5.29 9.80 -18.75
C SER A 379 -6.19 11.00 -19.08
N GLY A 380 -5.98 12.16 -18.41
CA GLY A 380 -6.82 13.33 -18.60
C GLY A 380 -8.28 13.15 -18.20
N GLY A 381 -8.56 12.23 -17.24
CA GLY A 381 -9.92 11.94 -16.76
C GLY A 381 -10.64 10.79 -17.48
N LYS A 382 -10.05 10.19 -18.50
CA LYS A 382 -10.68 9.14 -19.33
C LYS A 382 -10.83 7.78 -18.65
N LEU A 383 -10.16 7.56 -17.49
CA LEU A 383 -10.13 6.26 -16.81
C LEU A 383 -11.16 6.12 -15.67
N GLY A 384 -12.02 7.09 -15.43
CA GLY A 384 -12.91 7.09 -14.27
C GLY A 384 -14.39 7.28 -14.60
N ARG A 385 -15.24 7.16 -13.58
CA ARG A 385 -16.67 7.50 -13.65
C ARG A 385 -16.94 9.01 -13.66
N SER A 386 -15.88 9.83 -13.46
CA SER A 386 -15.97 11.29 -13.46
C SER A 386 -16.07 11.80 -14.90
N GLN A 387 -16.97 12.75 -15.13
CA GLN A 387 -17.08 13.48 -16.40
C GLN A 387 -16.01 14.58 -16.54
N LYS A 388 -15.15 14.75 -15.53
CA LYS A 388 -14.10 15.76 -15.52
C LYS A 388 -12.98 15.41 -16.48
N THR A 389 -12.56 16.39 -17.26
CA THR A 389 -11.45 16.25 -18.21
C THR A 389 -10.44 17.38 -18.02
N TRP A 390 -9.17 17.07 -18.18
CA TRP A 390 -8.07 18.04 -18.14
C TRP A 390 -6.97 17.66 -19.13
N THR A 391 -6.17 18.65 -19.51
CA THR A 391 -4.92 18.40 -20.22
C THR A 391 -3.82 18.20 -19.18
N PRO A 392 -3.14 17.03 -19.18
CA PRO A 392 -2.05 16.80 -18.23
C PRO A 392 -0.92 17.84 -18.39
N VAL A 393 -0.49 18.42 -17.29
CA VAL A 393 0.67 19.33 -17.24
C VAL A 393 1.95 18.48 -17.16
N PRO A 394 2.89 18.57 -18.13
CA PRO A 394 4.08 17.70 -18.13
C PRO A 394 4.87 17.73 -16.83
N ARG A 395 5.12 18.90 -16.26
CA ARG A 395 5.82 19.03 -14.97
C ARG A 395 5.15 18.26 -13.83
N ILE A 396 3.82 18.19 -13.77
CA ILE A 396 3.10 17.41 -12.75
C ILE A 396 3.31 15.91 -12.99
N VAL A 397 3.39 15.48 -14.23
CA VAL A 397 3.71 14.09 -14.58
C VAL A 397 5.10 13.73 -14.09
N ASP A 398 6.11 14.58 -14.34
CA ASP A 398 7.48 14.39 -13.88
C ASP A 398 7.59 14.37 -12.34
N ILE A 399 6.86 15.26 -11.67
CA ILE A 399 6.76 15.28 -10.20
C ILE A 399 6.16 13.96 -9.68
N LEU A 400 5.10 13.45 -10.30
CA LEU A 400 4.47 12.19 -9.90
C LEU A 400 5.38 10.99 -10.16
N GLU A 401 6.10 10.94 -11.30
CA GLU A 401 7.11 9.91 -11.58
C GLU A 401 8.18 9.88 -10.47
N LYS A 402 8.68 11.07 -10.09
CA LYS A 402 9.66 11.18 -8.99
C LYS A 402 9.07 10.80 -7.63
N ALA A 403 7.82 11.17 -7.38
CA ALA A 403 7.13 10.82 -6.14
C ALA A 403 6.91 9.31 -5.99
N VAL A 404 6.67 8.55 -7.09
CA VAL A 404 6.63 7.07 -7.05
C VAL A 404 7.96 6.53 -6.54
N GLU A 405 9.08 7.01 -7.07
CA GLU A 405 10.42 6.58 -6.63
C GLU A 405 10.67 6.91 -5.15
N LEU A 406 10.33 8.14 -4.73
CA LEU A 406 10.57 8.62 -3.36
C LEU A 406 9.66 7.97 -2.31
N SER A 407 8.54 7.37 -2.73
CA SER A 407 7.60 6.69 -1.83
C SER A 407 8.06 5.30 -1.39
N PHE A 408 9.05 4.71 -2.07
CA PHE A 408 9.75 3.52 -1.58
C PHE A 408 10.75 3.88 -0.47
N ASP A 409 11.14 2.90 0.34
CA ASP A 409 12.21 3.06 1.32
C ASP A 409 13.53 3.47 0.61
N VAL A 410 14.46 4.04 1.36
CA VAL A 410 15.75 4.46 0.83
C VAL A 410 16.52 3.23 0.31
N LEU A 411 16.90 3.29 -0.95
CA LEU A 411 17.66 2.25 -1.64
C LEU A 411 19.10 2.72 -1.85
N GLU A 412 20.05 1.85 -1.52
CA GLU A 412 21.49 2.11 -1.69
C GLU A 412 22.07 1.05 -2.62
N PRO A 413 22.98 1.43 -3.56
CA PRO A 413 23.60 0.47 -4.45
C PRO A 413 24.31 -0.63 -3.68
N THR A 414 24.06 -1.88 -4.04
CA THR A 414 24.73 -3.03 -3.42
C THR A 414 26.01 -3.44 -4.12
N GLY A 415 26.17 -3.03 -5.38
CA GLY A 415 27.25 -3.49 -6.26
C GLY A 415 27.09 -4.91 -6.78
N LYS A 416 25.98 -5.59 -6.43
CA LYS A 416 25.64 -6.94 -6.87
C LYS A 416 25.00 -6.95 -8.25
N VAL A 417 25.00 -8.12 -8.89
CA VAL A 417 24.33 -8.35 -10.18
C VAL A 417 22.92 -8.90 -9.94
N PHE A 418 21.92 -8.17 -10.41
CA PHE A 418 20.50 -8.52 -10.23
C PHE A 418 19.86 -9.03 -11.52
N MET A 419 19.09 -10.09 -11.41
CA MET A 419 18.12 -10.52 -12.41
C MET A 419 16.71 -10.28 -11.87
N HIS A 420 15.92 -9.47 -12.53
CA HIS A 420 14.48 -9.30 -12.24
C HIS A 420 13.66 -10.05 -13.28
N ALA A 421 12.97 -11.08 -12.85
CA ALA A 421 12.03 -11.87 -13.64
C ALA A 421 10.61 -11.40 -13.30
N VAL A 422 9.99 -10.64 -14.20
CA VAL A 422 8.63 -10.11 -14.04
C VAL A 422 7.66 -11.07 -14.72
N ASP A 423 6.69 -11.53 -13.97
CA ASP A 423 5.61 -12.37 -14.51
C ASP A 423 4.71 -11.52 -15.41
N VAL A 424 4.64 -11.92 -16.68
CA VAL A 424 3.77 -11.30 -17.69
C VAL A 424 2.71 -12.29 -18.21
N SER A 425 2.40 -13.32 -17.42
CA SER A 425 1.33 -14.27 -17.72
C SER A 425 -0.06 -13.64 -17.64
N GLY A 426 -1.06 -14.33 -18.16
CA GLY A 426 -2.43 -13.81 -18.23
C GLY A 426 -3.04 -13.48 -16.88
N SER A 427 -2.75 -14.26 -15.83
CA SER A 427 -3.23 -14.01 -14.46
C SER A 427 -2.76 -12.67 -13.90
N MET A 428 -1.55 -12.24 -14.23
CA MET A 428 -0.99 -10.98 -13.79
C MET A 428 -1.70 -9.74 -14.36
N SER A 429 -2.36 -9.86 -15.49
CA SER A 429 -3.17 -8.78 -16.09
C SER A 429 -4.52 -8.61 -15.41
N TRP A 430 -5.06 -9.71 -14.82
CA TRP A 430 -6.36 -9.74 -14.16
C TRP A 430 -6.29 -9.40 -12.68
N GLY A 431 -5.20 -9.71 -12.03
CA GLY A 431 -5.00 -9.42 -10.61
C GLY A 431 -5.08 -7.93 -10.35
N VAL A 432 -6.29 -7.38 -10.32
CA VAL A 432 -6.47 -5.98 -10.02
C VAL A 432 -6.51 -5.81 -8.52
N VAL A 433 -5.52 -5.12 -8.00
CA VAL A 433 -5.66 -4.49 -6.69
C VAL A 433 -6.67 -3.37 -6.85
N GLN A 434 -7.94 -3.71 -6.70
CA GLN A 434 -9.05 -2.84 -7.09
C GLN A 434 -9.13 -1.53 -6.30
N SER A 435 -8.56 -1.49 -5.09
CA SER A 435 -8.43 -0.23 -4.37
C SER A 435 -7.60 0.81 -5.15
N VAL A 436 -6.69 0.34 -5.98
CA VAL A 436 -5.82 1.20 -6.81
C VAL A 436 -6.10 1.12 -8.31
N GLY A 437 -6.82 0.12 -8.80
CA GLY A 437 -7.11 -0.02 -10.23
C GLY A 437 -5.87 -0.35 -11.08
N LEU A 438 -4.88 -1.03 -10.48
CA LEU A 438 -3.65 -1.48 -11.12
C LEU A 438 -3.62 -3.00 -11.21
N SER A 439 -3.10 -3.55 -12.30
CA SER A 439 -2.86 -4.98 -12.44
C SER A 439 -1.63 -5.43 -11.64
N CYS A 440 -1.54 -6.73 -11.34
CA CYS A 440 -0.35 -7.29 -10.70
C CYS A 440 0.90 -7.08 -11.55
N CYS A 441 0.79 -7.15 -12.90
CA CYS A 441 1.89 -6.88 -13.82
C CYS A 441 2.39 -5.43 -13.72
N GLU A 442 1.49 -4.45 -13.63
CA GLU A 442 1.85 -3.04 -13.45
C GLU A 442 2.61 -2.82 -12.13
N ILE A 443 2.16 -3.47 -11.07
CA ILE A 443 2.79 -3.37 -9.74
C ILE A 443 4.14 -4.08 -9.72
N ALA A 444 4.21 -5.32 -10.23
CA ALA A 444 5.44 -6.10 -10.36
C ALA A 444 6.53 -5.30 -11.09
N THR A 445 6.17 -4.74 -12.24
CA THR A 445 7.09 -3.93 -13.05
C THR A 445 7.57 -2.68 -12.30
N THR A 446 6.67 -2.00 -11.57
CA THR A 446 7.03 -0.81 -10.79
C THR A 446 8.02 -1.15 -9.68
N MET A 447 7.80 -2.22 -8.94
CA MET A 447 8.68 -2.65 -7.86
C MET A 447 10.03 -3.16 -8.39
N ALA A 448 10.04 -3.92 -9.49
CA ALA A 448 11.26 -4.37 -10.16
C ALA A 448 12.09 -3.18 -10.65
N LEU A 449 11.45 -2.19 -11.30
CA LEU A 449 12.13 -0.99 -11.76
C LEU A 449 12.67 -0.14 -10.60
N ALA A 450 11.90 0.01 -9.50
CA ALA A 450 12.36 0.74 -8.31
C ALA A 450 13.64 0.12 -7.74
N THR A 451 13.71 -1.22 -7.65
CA THR A 451 14.91 -1.93 -7.22
C THR A 451 16.07 -1.73 -8.22
N ALA A 452 15.80 -1.87 -9.52
CA ALA A 452 16.81 -1.74 -10.57
C ALA A 452 17.37 -0.32 -10.72
N LYS A 453 16.60 0.72 -10.40
CA LYS A 453 17.07 2.12 -10.44
C LYS A 453 18.20 2.39 -9.46
N ALA A 454 18.27 1.65 -8.37
CA ALA A 454 19.34 1.78 -7.37
C ALA A 454 20.61 1.02 -7.76
N GLU A 455 20.54 0.05 -8.69
CA GLU A 455 21.65 -0.85 -9.00
C GLU A 455 22.31 -0.51 -10.34
N LYS A 456 23.63 -0.73 -10.43
CA LYS A 456 24.38 -0.55 -11.68
C LYS A 456 24.30 -1.78 -12.59
N ASN A 457 24.30 -2.97 -11.99
CA ASN A 457 24.34 -4.25 -12.69
C ASN A 457 23.00 -4.97 -12.50
N TYR A 458 22.11 -4.83 -13.45
CA TYR A 458 20.78 -5.44 -13.39
C TYR A 458 20.32 -5.87 -14.79
N MET A 459 19.36 -6.77 -14.83
CA MET A 459 18.60 -7.12 -16.02
C MET A 459 17.12 -7.31 -15.62
N ILE A 460 16.20 -6.74 -16.41
CA ILE A 460 14.75 -6.91 -16.22
C ILE A 460 14.22 -7.66 -17.44
N ARG A 461 13.62 -8.83 -17.21
CA ARG A 461 12.99 -9.64 -18.26
C ARG A 461 11.62 -10.12 -17.84
N GLY A 462 10.76 -10.37 -18.81
CA GLY A 462 9.45 -10.96 -18.59
C GLY A 462 9.48 -12.49 -18.72
N PHE A 463 8.74 -13.19 -17.88
CA PHE A 463 8.50 -14.62 -18.05
C PHE A 463 7.01 -14.95 -18.13
N ALA A 464 6.71 -15.97 -18.94
CA ALA A 464 5.45 -16.67 -19.03
C ALA A 464 5.76 -18.12 -19.45
N ASP A 465 5.49 -18.52 -20.69
CA ASP A 465 5.98 -19.75 -21.33
C ASP A 465 7.43 -19.65 -21.83
N SER A 466 7.98 -18.46 -21.85
CA SER A 466 9.33 -18.14 -22.33
C SER A 466 9.89 -16.92 -21.58
N PHE A 467 11.23 -16.76 -21.58
CA PHE A 467 11.92 -15.65 -20.90
C PHE A 467 12.33 -14.58 -21.91
N ARG A 468 11.59 -13.47 -21.92
CA ARG A 468 11.64 -12.45 -22.98
C ARG A 468 12.29 -11.16 -22.49
N ASP A 469 12.94 -10.46 -23.40
CA ASP A 469 13.39 -9.10 -23.14
C ASP A 469 12.21 -8.14 -23.24
N LEU A 470 11.98 -7.35 -22.18
CA LEU A 470 10.96 -6.33 -22.14
C LEU A 470 11.45 -4.97 -22.67
N GLY A 471 12.74 -4.83 -22.92
CA GLY A 471 13.37 -3.56 -23.28
C GLY A 471 13.27 -2.50 -22.19
N ILE A 472 13.16 -2.93 -20.92
CA ILE A 472 13.07 -2.04 -19.76
C ILE A 472 14.47 -1.78 -19.21
N THR A 473 14.77 -0.51 -18.98
CA THR A 473 16.04 -0.05 -18.40
C THR A 473 15.79 0.84 -17.18
N ASN A 474 16.79 1.06 -16.33
CA ASN A 474 16.68 1.95 -15.18
C ASN A 474 16.48 3.44 -15.54
N LYS A 475 16.62 3.79 -16.83
CA LYS A 475 16.33 5.12 -17.38
C LYS A 475 14.87 5.31 -17.73
N ASP A 476 14.11 4.22 -17.83
CA ASP A 476 12.68 4.30 -18.13
C ASP A 476 11.94 5.00 -16.99
N SER A 477 10.89 5.76 -17.35
CA SER A 477 9.87 6.18 -16.41
C SER A 477 9.03 4.97 -15.98
N PHE A 478 8.40 5.05 -14.81
CA PHE A 478 7.49 3.98 -14.35
C PHE A 478 6.36 3.73 -15.35
N SER A 479 5.79 4.80 -15.91
CA SER A 479 4.75 4.71 -16.93
C SER A 479 5.23 3.99 -18.20
N SER A 480 6.45 4.29 -18.66
CA SER A 480 7.05 3.63 -19.84
C SER A 480 7.29 2.13 -19.57
N ALA A 481 7.89 1.80 -18.45
CA ALA A 481 8.17 0.41 -18.09
C ALA A 481 6.90 -0.43 -17.98
N VAL A 482 5.89 0.09 -17.29
CA VAL A 482 4.57 -0.54 -17.17
C VAL A 482 3.95 -0.81 -18.53
N LYS A 483 3.98 0.18 -19.45
CA LYS A 483 3.47 0.01 -20.82
C LYS A 483 4.21 -1.08 -21.57
N LYS A 484 5.55 -1.17 -21.45
CA LYS A 484 6.36 -2.21 -22.09
C LYS A 484 6.01 -3.61 -21.57
N ALA A 485 5.82 -3.77 -20.26
CA ALA A 485 5.49 -5.05 -19.65
C ALA A 485 4.05 -5.49 -19.96
N SER A 486 3.07 -4.57 -19.95
CA SER A 486 1.66 -4.88 -20.19
C SER A 486 1.31 -5.20 -21.65
N ASN A 487 2.18 -4.87 -22.61
CA ASN A 487 1.96 -5.11 -24.04
C ASN A 487 2.53 -6.45 -24.51
N GLN A 488 2.66 -7.44 -23.63
CA GLN A 488 3.19 -8.76 -23.97
C GLN A 488 2.07 -9.75 -24.35
N ASN A 489 2.38 -10.69 -25.25
CA ASN A 489 1.51 -11.82 -25.52
C ASN A 489 1.59 -12.81 -24.36
N PHE A 490 0.44 -13.22 -23.86
CA PHE A 490 0.32 -14.09 -22.69
C PHE A 490 0.47 -15.57 -23.07
N GLY A 491 1.03 -16.35 -22.15
CA GLY A 491 1.15 -17.82 -22.23
C GLY A 491 0.90 -18.42 -20.86
N GLY A 492 1.17 -19.72 -20.71
CA GLY A 492 1.18 -20.38 -19.41
C GLY A 492 2.33 -19.90 -18.55
N THR A 493 2.23 -20.06 -17.22
CA THR A 493 3.25 -19.58 -16.28
C THR A 493 4.26 -20.69 -15.98
N ASP A 494 5.52 -20.48 -16.38
CA ASP A 494 6.67 -21.33 -16.08
C ASP A 494 7.83 -20.48 -15.52
N ALA A 495 8.00 -20.46 -14.22
CA ALA A 495 9.08 -19.71 -13.58
C ALA A 495 10.47 -20.35 -13.80
N SER A 496 10.54 -21.63 -14.25
CA SER A 496 11.81 -22.31 -14.49
C SER A 496 12.57 -21.75 -15.71
N VAL A 497 11.86 -21.15 -16.67
CA VAL A 497 12.46 -20.62 -17.92
C VAL A 497 13.50 -19.53 -17.69
N ALA A 498 13.38 -18.80 -16.55
CA ALA A 498 14.37 -17.77 -16.19
C ALA A 498 15.73 -18.43 -15.89
N TYR A 499 15.75 -19.48 -15.08
CA TYR A 499 16.99 -20.22 -14.76
C TYR A 499 17.56 -20.91 -15.98
N ASP A 500 16.73 -21.51 -16.84
CA ASP A 500 17.19 -22.15 -18.06
C ASP A 500 17.84 -21.19 -19.03
N TRP A 501 17.26 -19.98 -19.16
CA TRP A 501 17.85 -18.93 -19.96
C TRP A 501 19.21 -18.48 -19.38
N MET A 502 19.30 -18.30 -18.06
CA MET A 502 20.54 -17.91 -17.38
C MET A 502 21.62 -18.97 -17.53
N ILE A 503 21.28 -20.27 -17.41
CA ILE A 503 22.21 -21.39 -17.66
C ILE A 503 22.70 -21.38 -19.10
N LYS A 504 21.77 -21.31 -20.07
CA LYS A 504 22.09 -21.33 -21.51
C LYS A 504 23.00 -20.18 -21.91
N ASN A 505 22.80 -19.00 -21.33
CA ASN A 505 23.58 -17.80 -21.65
C ASN A 505 24.78 -17.60 -20.70
N LYS A 506 25.02 -18.52 -19.77
CA LYS A 506 26.06 -18.39 -18.72
C LYS A 506 25.97 -17.04 -17.98
N PHE A 507 24.74 -16.56 -17.78
CA PHE A 507 24.51 -15.28 -17.13
C PHE A 507 24.72 -15.42 -15.63
N PHE A 508 25.72 -14.74 -15.10
CA PHE A 508 25.98 -14.69 -13.66
C PHE A 508 25.09 -13.65 -12.99
N ALA A 509 24.40 -14.04 -11.93
CA ALA A 509 23.68 -13.14 -11.03
C ALA A 509 23.99 -13.49 -9.57
N ASP A 510 24.11 -12.46 -8.72
CA ASP A 510 24.17 -12.63 -7.26
C ASP A 510 22.77 -12.84 -6.69
N VAL A 511 21.78 -12.17 -7.26
CA VAL A 511 20.38 -12.21 -6.81
C VAL A 511 19.44 -12.33 -8.01
N ILE A 512 18.47 -13.23 -7.92
CA ILE A 512 17.31 -13.26 -8.82
C ILE A 512 16.06 -12.94 -8.04
N CYS A 513 15.26 -12.00 -8.56
CA CYS A 513 13.98 -11.58 -8.00
C CYS A 513 12.85 -11.94 -8.94
N PHE A 514 11.95 -12.81 -8.51
CA PHE A 514 10.70 -13.09 -9.19
C PHE A 514 9.58 -12.20 -8.66
N TRP A 515 8.81 -11.59 -9.57
CA TRP A 515 7.66 -10.74 -9.26
C TRP A 515 6.43 -11.41 -9.87
N THR A 516 5.65 -12.16 -9.08
CA THR A 516 4.66 -13.12 -9.61
C THR A 516 3.47 -13.28 -8.66
N ASP A 517 2.38 -13.85 -9.12
CA ASP A 517 1.29 -14.33 -8.27
C ASP A 517 1.55 -15.72 -7.67
N SER A 518 2.72 -16.30 -7.94
CA SER A 518 3.19 -17.63 -7.52
C SER A 518 2.45 -18.81 -8.14
N GLU A 519 1.51 -18.61 -9.04
CA GLU A 519 0.81 -19.68 -9.77
C GLU A 519 1.64 -20.13 -11.00
N SER A 520 2.55 -21.10 -10.81
CA SER A 520 3.37 -21.66 -11.87
C SER A 520 2.93 -23.11 -12.15
N TRP A 521 2.60 -23.43 -13.42
CA TRP A 521 1.96 -24.70 -13.76
C TRP A 521 2.37 -25.29 -15.11
N ALA A 522 2.91 -24.48 -16.03
CA ALA A 522 3.17 -24.88 -17.40
C ALA A 522 4.55 -25.52 -17.59
N GLY A 523 5.39 -25.52 -16.57
CA GLY A 523 6.79 -25.95 -16.67
C GLY A 523 6.99 -27.45 -16.69
N HIS A 524 8.06 -27.86 -17.37
CA HIS A 524 8.54 -29.26 -17.39
C HIS A 524 9.39 -29.62 -16.16
N LYS A 525 9.72 -28.65 -15.32
CA LYS A 525 10.42 -28.81 -14.05
C LYS A 525 10.02 -27.74 -13.05
N HIS A 526 10.15 -28.03 -11.78
CA HIS A 526 9.91 -27.07 -10.72
C HIS A 526 10.98 -25.97 -10.69
N PRO A 527 10.61 -24.71 -10.36
CA PRO A 527 11.58 -23.62 -10.19
C PRO A 527 12.70 -23.94 -9.21
N SER A 528 12.42 -24.66 -8.11
CA SER A 528 13.42 -25.11 -7.15
C SER A 528 14.44 -26.09 -7.76
N GLN A 529 14.02 -26.98 -8.65
CA GLN A 529 14.92 -27.87 -9.39
C GLN A 529 15.75 -27.11 -10.43
N ALA A 530 15.15 -26.12 -11.10
CA ALA A 530 15.86 -25.26 -12.04
C ALA A 530 16.90 -24.37 -11.34
N LEU A 531 16.58 -23.85 -10.15
CA LEU A 531 17.52 -23.12 -9.29
C LEU A 531 18.69 -24.00 -8.87
N ALA A 532 18.43 -25.25 -8.45
CA ALA A 532 19.50 -26.19 -8.10
C ALA A 532 20.45 -26.45 -9.29
N GLN A 533 19.92 -26.62 -10.50
CA GLN A 533 20.72 -26.76 -11.73
C GLN A 533 21.53 -25.49 -12.05
N TYR A 534 20.96 -24.30 -11.83
CA TYR A 534 21.70 -23.06 -12.01
C TYR A 534 22.85 -22.92 -11.01
N ARG A 535 22.61 -23.27 -9.74
CA ARG A 535 23.66 -23.27 -8.70
C ARG A 535 24.80 -24.23 -9.03
N GLU A 536 24.49 -25.39 -9.55
CA GLU A 536 25.48 -26.37 -9.96
C GLU A 536 26.35 -25.87 -11.13
N LYS A 537 25.74 -25.17 -12.11
CA LYS A 537 26.40 -24.87 -13.39
C LYS A 537 26.97 -23.46 -13.48
N VAL A 538 26.47 -22.48 -12.71
CA VAL A 538 26.80 -21.05 -12.89
C VAL A 538 27.22 -20.39 -11.59
N ASN A 539 26.34 -20.30 -10.58
CA ASN A 539 26.64 -19.63 -9.30
C ASN A 539 26.01 -20.38 -8.13
N PRO A 540 26.78 -21.10 -7.31
CA PRO A 540 26.27 -21.85 -6.18
C PRO A 540 25.67 -20.96 -5.07
N ASN A 541 26.03 -19.69 -5.03
CA ASN A 541 25.65 -18.75 -3.97
C ASN A 541 24.52 -17.79 -4.39
N ILE A 542 23.88 -18.01 -5.55
CA ILE A 542 22.79 -17.14 -5.97
C ILE A 542 21.69 -17.14 -4.92
N LYS A 543 21.20 -15.96 -4.58
CA LYS A 543 20.04 -15.73 -3.73
C LYS A 543 18.81 -15.61 -4.60
N ALA A 544 17.75 -16.35 -4.25
CA ALA A 544 16.49 -16.32 -4.97
C ALA A 544 15.40 -15.67 -4.10
N VAL A 545 14.82 -14.57 -4.57
CA VAL A 545 13.75 -13.85 -3.87
C VAL A 545 12.49 -13.90 -4.72
N TYR A 546 11.43 -14.42 -4.14
CA TYR A 546 10.12 -14.49 -4.80
C TYR A 546 9.18 -13.51 -4.11
N VAL A 547 8.73 -12.51 -4.87
CA VAL A 547 7.77 -11.52 -4.39
C VAL A 547 6.38 -11.93 -4.86
N THR A 548 5.58 -12.42 -3.91
CA THR A 548 4.24 -12.95 -4.20
C THR A 548 3.20 -11.85 -4.11
N LEU A 549 2.52 -11.57 -5.22
CA LEU A 549 1.56 -10.47 -5.39
C LEU A 549 0.10 -10.89 -5.25
N ALA A 550 -0.17 -12.15 -4.87
CA ALA A 550 -1.50 -12.68 -4.61
C ALA A 550 -1.59 -13.33 -3.23
N PRO A 551 -2.77 -13.32 -2.56
CA PRO A 551 -2.92 -13.88 -1.22
C PRO A 551 -3.15 -15.41 -1.26
N TYR A 552 -2.28 -16.15 -1.97
CA TYR A 552 -2.38 -17.60 -2.08
C TYR A 552 -1.48 -18.29 -1.04
N GLN A 553 -1.89 -19.50 -0.63
CA GLN A 553 -1.16 -20.32 0.34
C GLN A 553 0.11 -20.98 -0.24
N ILE A 554 0.33 -20.85 -1.53
CA ILE A 554 1.45 -21.47 -2.25
C ILE A 554 2.68 -20.57 -2.29
N THR A 555 3.87 -21.19 -2.41
CA THR A 555 5.14 -20.50 -2.64
C THR A 555 6.03 -21.31 -3.60
N LEU A 556 6.80 -20.60 -4.42
CA LEU A 556 7.84 -21.19 -5.27
C LEU A 556 9.15 -21.47 -4.51
N VAL A 557 9.23 -20.98 -3.27
CA VAL A 557 10.39 -21.17 -2.38
C VAL A 557 10.39 -22.57 -1.79
N ASP A 558 11.48 -23.29 -1.97
CA ASP A 558 11.73 -24.51 -1.21
C ASP A 558 12.01 -24.14 0.26
N PRO A 559 11.21 -24.59 1.24
CA PRO A 559 11.39 -24.24 2.65
C PRO A 559 12.71 -24.75 3.24
N LYS A 560 13.38 -25.68 2.57
CA LYS A 560 14.69 -26.20 2.97
C LYS A 560 15.88 -25.44 2.36
N ASP A 561 15.61 -24.53 1.44
CA ASP A 561 16.64 -23.72 0.81
C ASP A 561 16.94 -22.45 1.65
N PRO A 562 18.13 -22.34 2.25
CA PRO A 562 18.47 -21.19 3.08
C PRO A 562 18.78 -19.92 2.28
N LEU A 563 18.96 -20.03 0.95
CA LEU A 563 19.28 -18.91 0.05
C LEU A 563 18.08 -18.51 -0.81
N SER A 564 16.86 -18.91 -0.38
CA SER A 564 15.62 -18.51 -1.04
C SER A 564 14.66 -17.89 -0.04
N TRP A 565 13.99 -16.81 -0.45
CA TRP A 565 13.03 -16.07 0.38
C TRP A 565 11.74 -15.82 -0.37
N ASP A 566 10.65 -15.90 0.37
CA ASP A 566 9.32 -15.50 -0.08
C ASP A 566 8.93 -14.20 0.63
N LEU A 567 8.72 -13.14 -0.14
CA LEU A 567 8.25 -11.85 0.34
C LEU A 567 6.82 -11.64 -0.17
N GLY A 568 5.87 -11.50 0.74
CA GLY A 568 4.46 -11.36 0.37
C GLY A 568 3.99 -9.93 0.30
N GLY A 569 3.18 -9.63 -0.71
CA GLY A 569 2.42 -8.40 -0.79
C GLY A 569 3.11 -7.25 -1.55
N PHE A 570 2.59 -6.04 -1.32
CA PHE A 570 3.02 -4.81 -1.99
C PHE A 570 3.74 -3.86 -1.03
N ASP A 571 4.47 -4.40 -0.05
CA ASP A 571 5.17 -3.59 0.94
C ASP A 571 6.21 -2.67 0.28
N PRO A 572 6.16 -1.36 0.51
CA PRO A 572 7.14 -0.41 -0.01
C PRO A 572 8.59 -0.69 0.39
N GLY A 573 8.79 -1.45 1.46
CA GLY A 573 10.11 -1.86 1.96
C GLY A 573 10.71 -3.06 1.23
N ILE A 574 9.96 -3.78 0.38
CA ILE A 574 10.48 -4.97 -0.32
C ILE A 574 11.77 -4.70 -1.10
N PRO A 575 11.89 -3.62 -1.90
CA PRO A 575 13.14 -3.34 -2.61
C PRO A 575 14.34 -3.21 -1.67
N ARG A 576 14.16 -2.57 -0.50
CA ARG A 576 15.22 -2.45 0.52
C ARG A 576 15.57 -3.79 1.15
N ILE A 577 14.57 -4.62 1.45
CA ILE A 577 14.78 -5.96 1.99
C ILE A 577 15.61 -6.80 1.02
N ILE A 578 15.30 -6.74 -0.27
CA ILE A 578 16.07 -7.41 -1.31
C ILE A 578 17.55 -6.95 -1.29
N GLN A 579 17.80 -5.66 -1.11
CA GLN A 579 19.16 -5.14 -0.99
C GLN A 579 19.88 -5.62 0.27
N MET A 580 19.20 -5.66 1.41
CA MET A 580 19.77 -6.20 2.66
C MET A 580 20.09 -7.70 2.52
N LEU A 581 19.20 -8.48 1.89
CA LEU A 581 19.48 -9.88 1.54
C LEU A 581 20.69 -9.99 0.62
N ALA A 582 20.81 -9.13 -0.38
CA ALA A 582 21.95 -9.13 -1.31
C ALA A 582 23.29 -8.89 -0.60
N LYS A 583 23.30 -8.07 0.44
CA LYS A 583 24.48 -7.71 1.24
C LYS A 583 24.76 -8.66 2.43
N ASP A 584 23.95 -9.70 2.66
CA ASP A 584 24.03 -10.57 3.85
C ASP A 584 23.81 -9.82 5.18
N GLU A 585 22.96 -8.79 5.18
CA GLU A 585 22.63 -7.97 6.35
C GLU A 585 21.39 -8.49 7.12
N LEU A 586 20.74 -9.59 6.65
CA LEU A 586 19.55 -10.22 7.26
C LEU A 586 19.79 -11.66 7.68
#